data_ed82cbaadce63fc0379e486b5279b99a
#
_entry.id   ed82cbaadce63fc0379e486b5279b99a
#
_cell.length_a   1.000
_cell.length_b   1.000
_cell.length_c   1.000
_cell.angle_alpha   90.00
_cell.angle_beta   90.00
_cell.angle_gamma   90.00
#
_symmetry.space_group_name_H-M   'P 1'
#
loop_
_entity.id
_entity.type
_entity.pdbx_description
1 polymer ?
#
loop_
_entity_poly.entity_id
_entity_poly.type
_entity_poly.pdbx_seq_one_letter_code
_entity_poly.pdbx_strand_id
1 'polypeptide(L)'
;MISRGEIIQKIKSYKPCDDCNTPISKTIPIKKLNLNERKRNCNCGRAQIDDVMLDVANVIMDYNELPDGVNGDNIALKDLGMPMIEAGYPLKYAPVLSKNDLVLLNNYVSKDCANEIIKIPEVKSVISNSKEKKANNSENLNELLVGDDFRCDIFTLKSLSTCVIACKNQSKLHIEFPRPFNPKINKIERLNLKDKVVLDGFCGCGTLGMVALKKGAKKVIFSDINKIALYDLEYNLKINFGEEIFENNKVEIIHSDFMDLNFNNMPSDILLGINDINGSNSIDICFVDLFPNMAPEKFLEKAKKLSKDVILI
;
A
#
# COMPACT_ATOMS: atom_id res chain seq x y z
N MET A 1 -5.33 9.25 -15.00
CA MET A 1 -5.71 8.54 -13.75
C MET A 1 -6.03 7.10 -14.15
N ILE A 2 -5.41 6.11 -13.53
CA ILE A 2 -5.65 4.69 -13.85
C ILE A 2 -7.02 4.30 -13.28
N SER A 3 -7.87 3.69 -14.11
CA SER A 3 -9.19 3.22 -13.68
C SER A 3 -9.12 1.92 -12.86
N ARG A 4 -10.18 1.62 -12.10
CA ARG A 4 -10.32 0.33 -11.40
C ARG A 4 -10.18 -0.86 -12.37
N GLY A 5 -10.76 -0.75 -13.58
CA GLY A 5 -10.70 -1.81 -14.59
C GLY A 5 -9.28 -2.09 -15.07
N GLU A 6 -8.49 -1.05 -15.30
CA GLU A 6 -7.08 -1.16 -15.71
C GLU A 6 -6.23 -1.82 -14.63
N ILE A 7 -6.43 -1.46 -13.34
CA ILE A 7 -5.70 -2.10 -12.22
C ILE A 7 -6.03 -3.59 -12.13
N ILE A 8 -7.30 -3.97 -12.24
CA ILE A 8 -7.71 -5.39 -12.23
C ILE A 8 -7.17 -6.13 -13.45
N GLN A 9 -7.15 -5.50 -14.63
CA GLN A 9 -6.57 -6.09 -15.83
C GLN A 9 -5.06 -6.29 -15.68
N LYS A 10 -4.38 -5.36 -15.02
CA LYS A 10 -2.94 -5.45 -14.76
C LYS A 10 -2.58 -6.68 -13.92
N ILE A 11 -3.37 -7.02 -12.88
CA ILE A 11 -3.15 -8.24 -12.10
C ILE A 11 -3.20 -9.50 -12.99
N LYS A 12 -4.14 -9.53 -13.93
CA LYS A 12 -4.26 -10.67 -14.86
C LYS A 12 -3.07 -10.78 -15.80
N SER A 13 -2.47 -9.65 -16.18
CA SER A 13 -1.29 -9.63 -17.05
C SER A 13 -0.04 -10.20 -16.40
N TYR A 14 0.04 -10.27 -15.06
CA TYR A 14 1.18 -10.88 -14.36
C TYR A 14 1.27 -12.40 -14.48
N LYS A 15 0.23 -13.05 -14.99
CA LYS A 15 0.25 -14.52 -15.15
C LYS A 15 1.24 -14.90 -16.25
N PRO A 16 2.23 -15.77 -15.97
CA PRO A 16 3.15 -16.28 -16.99
C PRO A 16 2.39 -17.13 -18.03
N CYS A 17 2.88 -17.14 -19.26
CA CYS A 17 2.50 -18.13 -20.27
C CYS A 17 3.39 -19.38 -20.16
N ASP A 18 3.10 -20.40 -20.94
CA ASP A 18 3.81 -21.69 -20.86
C ASP A 18 5.29 -21.58 -21.32
N ASP A 19 5.63 -20.57 -22.13
CA ASP A 19 6.98 -20.33 -22.64
C ASP A 19 7.81 -19.42 -21.72
N CYS A 20 7.22 -18.86 -20.63
CA CYS A 20 7.95 -18.02 -19.70
C CYS A 20 8.96 -18.81 -18.87
N ASN A 21 10.08 -18.19 -18.53
CA ASN A 21 11.08 -18.80 -17.65
C ASN A 21 10.46 -19.24 -16.31
N THR A 22 10.94 -20.36 -15.81
CA THR A 22 10.58 -20.80 -14.45
C THR A 22 11.30 -19.95 -13.40
N PRO A 23 10.69 -19.75 -12.20
CA PRO A 23 11.36 -19.09 -11.09
C PRO A 23 12.65 -19.78 -10.70
N ILE A 24 13.63 -19.01 -10.22
CA ILE A 24 14.90 -19.53 -9.67
C ILE A 24 14.94 -19.41 -8.16
N SER A 25 15.86 -20.15 -7.53
CA SER A 25 16.02 -20.05 -6.08
C SER A 25 16.61 -18.70 -5.69
N LYS A 26 15.91 -17.99 -4.82
CA LYS A 26 16.32 -16.65 -4.34
C LYS A 26 17.51 -16.67 -3.37
N THR A 27 17.88 -17.85 -2.85
CA THR A 27 18.93 -18.02 -1.83
C THR A 27 20.22 -18.60 -2.38
N ILE A 28 20.20 -19.11 -3.62
CA ILE A 28 21.42 -19.64 -4.27
C ILE A 28 22.20 -18.48 -4.85
N PRO A 29 23.53 -18.42 -4.64
CA PRO A 29 24.37 -17.43 -5.28
C PRO A 29 24.21 -17.41 -6.80
N ILE A 30 24.12 -16.22 -7.40
CA ILE A 30 23.83 -16.05 -8.83
C ILE A 30 24.85 -16.80 -9.68
N LYS A 31 26.13 -16.78 -9.30
CA LYS A 31 27.21 -17.54 -9.99
C LYS A 31 27.00 -19.06 -10.03
N LYS A 32 26.19 -19.61 -9.14
CA LYS A 32 25.88 -21.05 -9.07
C LYS A 32 24.60 -21.44 -9.79
N LEU A 33 23.88 -20.47 -10.35
CA LEU A 33 22.66 -20.72 -11.10
C LEU A 33 23.01 -21.15 -12.55
N ASN A 34 22.28 -22.13 -13.07
CA ASN A 34 22.32 -22.43 -14.50
C ASN A 34 21.41 -21.47 -15.26
N LEU A 35 21.97 -20.44 -15.87
CA LEU A 35 21.26 -19.38 -16.59
C LEU A 35 21.31 -19.56 -18.13
N ASN A 36 21.99 -20.60 -18.64
CA ASN A 36 22.29 -20.72 -20.08
C ASN A 36 21.05 -20.85 -20.96
N GLU A 37 19.96 -21.41 -20.46
CA GLU A 37 18.72 -21.60 -21.21
C GLU A 37 17.67 -20.49 -20.98
N ARG A 38 17.99 -19.51 -20.13
CA ARG A 38 17.06 -18.43 -19.80
C ARG A 38 17.05 -17.37 -20.89
N LYS A 39 15.86 -17.03 -21.32
CA LYS A 39 15.64 -15.89 -22.23
C LYS A 39 15.25 -14.67 -21.40
N ARG A 40 15.93 -13.53 -21.61
CA ARG A 40 15.60 -12.29 -20.90
C ARG A 40 14.12 -11.91 -21.05
N ASN A 41 13.59 -12.01 -22.26
CA ASN A 41 12.19 -11.75 -22.59
C ASN A 41 11.54 -13.00 -23.19
N CYS A 42 10.33 -13.28 -22.74
CA CYS A 42 9.49 -14.28 -23.34
C CYS A 42 8.88 -13.78 -24.68
N ASN A 43 8.47 -14.69 -25.56
CA ASN A 43 7.74 -14.37 -26.80
C ASN A 43 6.42 -13.61 -26.52
N CYS A 44 5.89 -13.68 -25.30
CA CYS A 44 4.73 -12.88 -24.86
C CYS A 44 5.06 -11.39 -24.60
N GLY A 45 6.30 -10.95 -24.84
CA GLY A 45 6.76 -9.57 -24.66
C GLY A 45 7.01 -9.14 -23.21
N ARG A 46 7.02 -10.09 -22.24
CA ARG A 46 7.19 -9.81 -20.81
C ARG A 46 8.39 -10.56 -20.26
N ALA A 47 8.95 -10.04 -19.14
CA ALA A 47 10.07 -10.65 -18.44
C ALA A 47 9.61 -11.30 -17.13
N GLN A 48 10.15 -12.47 -16.81
CA GLN A 48 9.93 -13.09 -15.51
C GLN A 48 10.64 -12.24 -14.43
N ILE A 49 10.00 -12.04 -13.27
CA ILE A 49 10.51 -11.14 -12.23
C ILE A 49 11.94 -11.45 -11.78
N ASP A 50 12.32 -12.72 -11.71
CA ASP A 50 13.68 -13.11 -11.31
C ASP A 50 14.71 -12.72 -12.39
N ASP A 51 14.34 -12.71 -13.68
CA ASP A 51 15.21 -12.23 -14.77
C ASP A 51 15.40 -10.71 -14.70
N VAL A 52 14.36 -9.95 -14.32
CA VAL A 52 14.48 -8.51 -14.03
C VAL A 52 15.42 -8.28 -12.85
N MET A 53 15.30 -9.10 -11.80
CA MET A 53 16.17 -8.98 -10.63
C MET A 53 17.61 -9.41 -10.92
N LEU A 54 17.87 -10.27 -11.91
CA LEU A 54 19.23 -10.56 -12.38
C LEU A 54 19.85 -9.34 -13.07
N ASP A 55 19.09 -8.56 -13.85
CA ASP A 55 19.58 -7.31 -14.42
C ASP A 55 19.89 -6.29 -13.31
N VAL A 56 19.04 -6.18 -12.30
CA VAL A 56 19.30 -5.35 -11.11
C VAL A 56 20.61 -5.77 -10.43
N ALA A 57 20.86 -7.09 -10.30
CA ALA A 57 22.09 -7.60 -9.71
C ALA A 57 23.34 -7.17 -10.50
N ASN A 58 23.28 -7.24 -11.84
CA ASN A 58 24.39 -6.82 -12.69
C ASN A 58 24.70 -5.32 -12.47
N VAL A 59 23.71 -4.46 -12.44
CA VAL A 59 23.92 -3.02 -12.16
C VAL A 59 24.53 -2.81 -10.79
N ILE A 60 24.02 -3.45 -9.74
CA ILE A 60 24.54 -3.32 -8.37
C ILE A 60 26.00 -3.81 -8.29
N MET A 61 26.33 -4.90 -8.97
CA MET A 61 27.72 -5.42 -9.02
C MET A 61 28.65 -4.47 -9.79
N ASP A 62 28.21 -3.88 -10.90
CA ASP A 62 28.98 -2.93 -11.69
C ASP A 62 29.33 -1.65 -10.90
N TYR A 63 28.41 -1.22 -10.02
CA TYR A 63 28.61 -0.10 -9.08
C TYR A 63 29.38 -0.50 -7.82
N ASN A 64 29.64 -1.80 -7.62
CA ASN A 64 30.26 -2.36 -6.42
C ASN A 64 29.51 -1.96 -5.12
N GLU A 65 28.20 -1.80 -5.21
CA GLU A 65 27.33 -1.46 -4.09
C GLU A 65 26.61 -2.72 -3.60
N LEU A 66 27.21 -3.39 -2.62
CA LEU A 66 26.72 -4.64 -2.08
C LEU A 66 26.38 -4.48 -0.60
N PRO A 67 25.37 -5.21 -0.08
CA PRO A 67 25.09 -5.16 1.34
C PRO A 67 26.21 -5.80 2.17
N ASP A 68 26.32 -5.42 3.44
CA ASP A 68 27.34 -5.93 4.35
C ASP A 68 27.43 -7.48 4.34
N GLY A 69 28.64 -8.00 4.21
CA GLY A 69 28.90 -9.44 4.17
C GLY A 69 28.57 -10.14 2.84
N VAL A 70 28.10 -9.40 1.84
CA VAL A 70 27.84 -9.89 0.49
C VAL A 70 28.95 -9.45 -0.46
N ASN A 71 29.37 -10.33 -1.34
CA ASN A 71 30.32 -10.04 -2.42
C ASN A 71 29.85 -10.70 -3.73
N GLY A 72 30.55 -10.44 -4.82
CA GLY A 72 30.17 -10.97 -6.14
C GLY A 72 30.15 -12.51 -6.24
N ASP A 73 30.70 -13.24 -5.27
CA ASP A 73 30.71 -14.71 -5.27
C ASP A 73 29.50 -15.32 -4.55
N ASN A 74 28.96 -14.59 -3.56
CA ASN A 74 27.86 -15.10 -2.72
C ASN A 74 26.53 -14.33 -2.87
N ILE A 75 26.50 -13.27 -3.68
CA ILE A 75 25.26 -12.52 -3.94
C ILE A 75 24.15 -13.40 -4.52
N ALA A 76 22.96 -13.28 -3.97
CA ALA A 76 21.75 -13.99 -4.39
C ALA A 76 20.59 -13.02 -4.56
N LEU A 77 19.52 -13.43 -5.24
CA LEU A 77 18.36 -12.53 -5.49
C LEU A 77 17.74 -11.96 -4.20
N LYS A 78 17.79 -12.68 -3.09
CA LYS A 78 17.30 -12.22 -1.78
C LYS A 78 18.06 -10.99 -1.25
N ASP A 79 19.28 -10.76 -1.71
CA ASP A 79 20.18 -9.69 -1.23
C ASP A 79 19.97 -8.37 -2.00
N LEU A 80 19.19 -8.39 -3.10
CA LEU A 80 18.99 -7.24 -4.00
C LEU A 80 17.93 -6.24 -3.55
N GLY A 81 17.33 -6.45 -2.39
CA GLY A 81 16.18 -5.68 -1.92
C GLY A 81 14.85 -6.39 -2.21
N MET A 82 13.75 -5.65 -2.04
CA MET A 82 12.40 -6.20 -2.15
C MET A 82 11.71 -5.69 -3.43
N PRO A 83 11.45 -6.57 -4.40
CA PRO A 83 10.68 -6.21 -5.58
C PRO A 83 9.19 -6.13 -5.25
N MET A 84 8.56 -5.01 -5.54
CA MET A 84 7.12 -4.77 -5.38
C MET A 84 6.50 -4.54 -6.76
N ILE A 85 5.52 -5.38 -7.13
CA ILE A 85 4.79 -5.16 -8.40
C ILE A 85 3.84 -3.97 -8.28
N GLU A 86 3.61 -3.24 -9.37
CA GLU A 86 2.82 -2.00 -9.38
C GLU A 86 1.38 -2.19 -8.92
N ALA A 87 0.74 -3.30 -9.30
CA ALA A 87 -0.57 -3.70 -8.77
C ALA A 87 -0.40 -4.91 -7.84
N GLY A 88 -0.18 -4.63 -6.55
CA GLY A 88 0.08 -5.65 -5.53
C GLY A 88 -1.14 -6.52 -5.27
N TYR A 89 -0.97 -7.83 -5.41
CA TYR A 89 -1.99 -8.85 -5.13
C TYR A 89 -1.30 -10.14 -4.67
N PRO A 90 -1.88 -10.94 -3.77
CA PRO A 90 -1.29 -12.21 -3.33
C PRO A 90 -1.35 -13.26 -4.46
N LEU A 91 -0.35 -13.25 -5.33
CA LEU A 91 -0.22 -14.17 -6.44
C LEU A 91 0.21 -15.57 -5.95
N LYS A 92 -0.23 -16.61 -6.66
CA LYS A 92 0.18 -18.02 -6.42
C LYS A 92 1.34 -18.46 -7.34
N TYR A 93 1.89 -17.53 -8.10
CA TYR A 93 2.96 -17.76 -9.07
C TYR A 93 3.92 -16.55 -9.05
N ALA A 94 5.14 -16.73 -9.52
CA ALA A 94 6.05 -15.63 -9.75
C ALA A 94 5.56 -14.83 -10.96
N PRO A 95 5.40 -13.50 -10.83
CA PRO A 95 4.83 -12.70 -11.90
C PRO A 95 5.79 -12.53 -13.07
N VAL A 96 5.21 -12.29 -14.25
CA VAL A 96 5.93 -11.71 -15.40
C VAL A 96 5.57 -10.24 -15.50
N LEU A 97 6.56 -9.43 -15.84
CA LEU A 97 6.50 -7.97 -15.78
C LEU A 97 6.56 -7.36 -17.16
N SER A 98 5.80 -6.31 -17.34
CA SER A 98 5.85 -5.40 -18.47
C SER A 98 6.61 -4.11 -18.07
N LYS A 99 6.70 -3.17 -18.97
CA LYS A 99 7.34 -1.87 -18.69
C LYS A 99 6.70 -1.17 -17.49
N ASN A 100 7.54 -0.66 -16.57
CA ASN A 100 7.14 0.07 -15.38
C ASN A 100 6.28 -0.73 -14.38
N ASP A 101 6.51 -2.03 -14.26
CA ASP A 101 5.75 -2.91 -13.36
C ASP A 101 6.41 -3.13 -11.99
N LEU A 102 7.66 -2.69 -11.80
CA LEU A 102 8.46 -2.97 -10.60
C LEU A 102 8.84 -1.71 -9.84
N VAL A 103 8.47 -1.65 -8.58
CA VAL A 103 9.02 -0.71 -7.59
C VAL A 103 10.01 -1.48 -6.73
N LEU A 104 11.28 -1.08 -6.74
CA LEU A 104 12.34 -1.73 -5.96
C LEU A 104 12.55 -0.99 -4.63
N LEU A 105 12.39 -1.69 -3.51
CA LEU A 105 12.82 -1.21 -2.21
C LEU A 105 14.20 -1.77 -1.89
N ASN A 106 15.20 -0.90 -1.84
CA ASN A 106 16.59 -1.27 -1.56
C ASN A 106 17.22 -0.26 -0.57
N ASN A 107 17.98 -0.75 0.40
CA ASN A 107 18.45 0.06 1.54
C ASN A 107 19.90 0.52 1.44
N TYR A 108 20.61 0.12 0.40
CA TYR A 108 22.06 0.34 0.30
C TYR A 108 22.52 0.93 -1.04
N VAL A 109 21.71 0.94 -2.08
CA VAL A 109 22.09 1.55 -3.36
C VAL A 109 22.11 3.07 -3.29
N SER A 110 23.10 3.68 -3.93
CA SER A 110 23.21 5.12 -4.11
C SER A 110 22.18 5.64 -5.12
N LYS A 111 22.05 6.96 -5.20
CA LYS A 111 21.20 7.59 -6.22
C LYS A 111 21.74 7.36 -7.64
N ASP A 112 23.06 7.26 -7.80
CA ASP A 112 23.69 7.03 -9.12
C ASP A 112 23.42 5.60 -9.59
N CYS A 113 23.58 4.61 -8.73
CA CYS A 113 23.20 3.23 -9.01
C CYS A 113 21.70 3.11 -9.30
N ALA A 114 20.85 3.79 -8.53
CA ALA A 114 19.39 3.81 -8.76
C ALA A 114 19.05 4.41 -10.14
N ASN A 115 19.76 5.47 -10.58
CA ASN A 115 19.59 6.05 -11.92
C ASN A 115 19.99 5.09 -13.05
N GLU A 116 20.83 4.12 -12.80
CA GLU A 116 21.14 3.06 -13.76
C GLU A 116 20.08 1.95 -13.70
N ILE A 117 19.68 1.53 -12.50
CA ILE A 117 18.62 0.51 -12.31
C ILE A 117 17.32 0.93 -13.00
N ILE A 118 16.91 2.21 -12.97
CA ILE A 118 15.67 2.67 -13.61
C ILE A 118 15.66 2.54 -15.14
N LYS A 119 16.81 2.33 -15.77
CA LYS A 119 16.90 2.08 -17.22
C LYS A 119 16.43 0.67 -17.62
N ILE A 120 16.32 -0.26 -16.65
CA ILE A 120 15.72 -1.57 -16.85
C ILE A 120 14.23 -1.34 -17.14
N PRO A 121 13.71 -1.78 -18.30
CA PRO A 121 12.38 -1.37 -18.78
C PRO A 121 11.23 -1.66 -17.80
N GLU A 122 11.33 -2.72 -17.02
CA GLU A 122 10.29 -3.13 -16.08
C GLU A 122 10.35 -2.34 -14.77
N VAL A 123 11.47 -1.66 -14.47
CA VAL A 123 11.61 -0.88 -13.23
C VAL A 123 10.89 0.46 -13.38
N LYS A 124 9.99 0.74 -12.46
CA LYS A 124 9.22 1.98 -12.34
C LYS A 124 9.88 2.98 -11.40
N SER A 125 10.43 2.49 -10.30
CA SER A 125 11.12 3.33 -9.31
C SER A 125 12.04 2.52 -8.40
N VAL A 126 12.96 3.24 -7.75
CA VAL A 126 13.80 2.72 -6.67
C VAL A 126 13.58 3.57 -5.42
N ILE A 127 13.29 2.91 -4.30
CA ILE A 127 13.03 3.52 -3.00
C ILE A 127 14.08 3.01 -2.00
N SER A 128 14.62 3.90 -1.18
CA SER A 128 15.48 3.56 -0.05
C SER A 128 14.71 3.61 1.27
N ASN A 129 14.94 2.62 2.14
CA ASN A 129 14.49 2.60 3.53
C ASN A 129 15.71 2.57 4.44
N SER A 130 16.50 3.66 4.45
CA SER A 130 17.73 3.70 5.24
C SER A 130 17.44 3.76 6.73
N LYS A 131 18.10 2.87 7.50
CA LYS A 131 17.99 2.81 8.96
C LYS A 131 18.54 4.07 9.65
N GLU A 132 19.46 4.78 9.02
CA GLU A 132 20.08 6.00 9.57
C GLU A 132 19.08 7.14 9.77
N LYS A 133 18.07 7.24 8.92
CA LYS A 133 16.99 8.24 9.05
C LYS A 133 16.02 7.94 10.19
N LYS A 134 15.90 6.68 10.62
CA LYS A 134 15.06 6.28 11.78
C LYS A 134 15.58 6.82 13.11
N ALA A 135 16.89 7.09 13.22
CA ALA A 135 17.50 7.61 14.46
C ALA A 135 17.17 9.10 14.70
N ASN A 136 16.79 9.84 13.67
CA ASN A 136 16.60 11.29 13.74
C ASN A 136 15.14 11.75 13.83
N ASN A 137 14.20 10.87 14.24
CA ASN A 137 12.76 11.18 14.37
C ASN A 137 12.12 11.83 13.12
N SER A 138 12.67 11.64 11.92
CA SER A 138 12.05 12.14 10.70
C SER A 138 10.85 11.26 10.34
N GLU A 139 9.69 11.87 10.13
CA GLU A 139 8.42 11.21 9.78
C GLU A 139 8.47 10.40 8.47
N ASN A 140 9.49 10.63 7.64
CA ASN A 140 9.65 9.94 6.36
C ASN A 140 10.48 8.65 6.52
N LEU A 141 9.79 7.52 6.58
CA LEU A 141 10.39 6.18 6.68
C LEU A 141 11.18 5.78 5.42
N ASN A 142 10.86 6.33 4.26
CA ASN A 142 11.40 5.94 2.97
C ASN A 142 11.80 7.19 2.15
N GLU A 143 12.71 7.01 1.22
CA GLU A 143 13.14 8.05 0.27
C GLU A 143 13.00 7.53 -1.17
N LEU A 144 12.33 8.30 -2.02
CA LEU A 144 12.33 8.03 -3.45
C LEU A 144 13.69 8.46 -4.03
N LEU A 145 14.49 7.48 -4.48
CA LEU A 145 15.77 7.77 -5.15
C LEU A 145 15.54 8.19 -6.60
N VAL A 146 14.65 7.49 -7.32
CA VAL A 146 14.35 7.76 -8.74
C VAL A 146 13.00 7.16 -9.13
N GLY A 147 12.34 7.76 -10.15
CA GLY A 147 11.12 7.26 -10.76
C GLY A 147 9.83 7.71 -10.11
N ASP A 148 8.76 6.91 -10.26
CA ASP A 148 7.43 7.13 -9.69
C ASP A 148 7.05 5.94 -8.80
N ASP A 149 6.89 6.18 -7.51
CA ASP A 149 6.63 5.16 -6.49
C ASP A 149 5.15 4.96 -6.16
N PHE A 150 4.26 5.63 -6.89
CA PHE A 150 2.82 5.43 -6.74
C PHE A 150 2.41 4.05 -7.25
N ARG A 151 1.92 3.19 -6.37
CA ARG A 151 1.44 1.85 -6.69
C ARG A 151 0.19 1.51 -5.89
N CYS A 152 -0.54 0.50 -6.36
CA CYS A 152 -1.81 0.08 -5.79
C CYS A 152 -1.70 -1.31 -5.16
N ASP A 153 -2.32 -1.49 -3.99
CA ASP A 153 -2.51 -2.79 -3.36
C ASP A 153 -3.98 -3.18 -3.37
N ILE A 154 -4.27 -4.45 -3.69
CA ILE A 154 -5.63 -4.96 -3.79
C ILE A 154 -5.91 -5.89 -2.62
N PHE A 155 -6.91 -5.53 -1.83
CA PHE A 155 -7.35 -6.28 -0.65
C PHE A 155 -8.70 -6.95 -0.93
N THR A 156 -8.72 -8.28 -0.98
CA THR A 156 -9.95 -9.05 -1.21
C THR A 156 -10.81 -9.06 0.04
N LEU A 157 -12.09 -8.75 -0.12
CA LEU A 157 -13.13 -8.87 0.90
C LEU A 157 -13.91 -10.17 0.66
N LYS A 158 -13.59 -11.20 1.45
CA LYS A 158 -14.14 -12.54 1.25
C LYS A 158 -15.64 -12.60 1.50
N SER A 159 -16.11 -11.89 2.52
CA SER A 159 -17.54 -11.84 2.89
C SER A 159 -18.42 -11.18 1.84
N LEU A 160 -17.86 -10.34 0.97
CA LEU A 160 -18.58 -9.54 -0.02
C LEU A 160 -18.29 -9.93 -1.47
N SER A 161 -17.40 -10.92 -1.71
CA SER A 161 -16.94 -11.31 -3.04
C SER A 161 -16.44 -10.11 -3.90
N THR A 162 -15.81 -9.13 -3.25
CA THR A 162 -15.28 -7.90 -3.88
C THR A 162 -13.90 -7.57 -3.34
N CYS A 163 -13.36 -6.41 -3.73
CA CYS A 163 -12.08 -5.92 -3.22
C CYS A 163 -12.08 -4.41 -3.00
N VAL A 164 -11.17 -3.97 -2.15
CA VAL A 164 -10.75 -2.59 -2.02
C VAL A 164 -9.38 -2.43 -2.68
N ILE A 165 -9.21 -1.37 -3.47
CA ILE A 165 -7.95 -0.98 -4.07
C ILE A 165 -7.44 0.25 -3.30
N ALA A 166 -6.23 0.15 -2.75
CA ALA A 166 -5.56 1.22 -2.03
C ALA A 166 -4.26 1.57 -2.75
N CYS A 167 -4.28 2.69 -3.47
CA CYS A 167 -3.11 3.24 -4.14
C CYS A 167 -2.47 4.32 -3.28
N LYS A 168 -1.14 4.36 -3.25
CA LYS A 168 -0.39 5.34 -2.46
C LYS A 168 1.05 5.50 -2.91
N ASN A 169 1.64 6.63 -2.53
CA ASN A 169 3.07 6.89 -2.66
C ASN A 169 3.85 6.08 -1.61
N GLN A 170 4.69 5.16 -2.05
CA GLN A 170 5.41 4.23 -1.17
C GLN A 170 6.51 4.90 -0.34
N SER A 171 7.12 5.97 -0.86
CA SER A 171 8.15 6.76 -0.14
C SER A 171 7.57 7.68 0.93
N LYS A 172 6.27 8.00 0.86
CA LYS A 172 5.62 8.98 1.75
C LYS A 172 4.75 8.34 2.83
N LEU A 173 4.34 7.10 2.64
CA LEU A 173 3.46 6.38 3.55
C LEU A 173 4.07 5.03 3.92
N HIS A 174 3.55 4.45 5.00
CA HIS A 174 3.96 3.10 5.41
C HIS A 174 3.68 2.09 4.30
N ILE A 175 4.71 1.32 3.92
CA ILE A 175 4.58 0.25 2.92
C ILE A 175 3.81 -0.91 3.55
N GLU A 176 2.71 -1.28 2.91
CA GLU A 176 1.91 -2.45 3.26
C GLU A 176 1.88 -3.42 2.08
N PHE A 177 1.85 -4.72 2.40
CA PHE A 177 1.81 -5.76 1.37
C PHE A 177 0.45 -6.45 1.40
N PRO A 178 -0.20 -6.64 0.24
CA PRO A 178 -1.42 -7.43 0.17
C PRO A 178 -1.11 -8.88 0.55
N ARG A 179 -1.90 -9.44 1.45
CA ARG A 179 -1.79 -10.80 1.93
C ARG A 179 -3.10 -11.55 1.68
N PRO A 180 -3.07 -12.88 1.47
CA PRO A 180 -4.29 -13.69 1.36
C PRO A 180 -5.20 -13.56 2.60
N PHE A 181 -4.60 -13.23 3.74
CA PHE A 181 -5.25 -12.95 5.00
C PHE A 181 -4.67 -11.66 5.59
N ASN A 182 -5.50 -10.61 5.65
CA ASN A 182 -5.14 -9.36 6.34
C ASN A 182 -5.93 -9.29 7.66
N PRO A 183 -5.26 -9.35 8.83
CA PRO A 183 -5.94 -9.41 10.13
C PRO A 183 -6.79 -8.17 10.40
N LYS A 184 -6.35 -6.98 9.99
CA LYS A 184 -7.09 -5.72 10.15
C LYS A 184 -8.40 -5.76 9.37
N ILE A 185 -8.33 -6.08 8.08
CA ILE A 185 -9.50 -6.20 7.20
C ILE A 185 -10.45 -7.28 7.70
N ASN A 186 -9.94 -8.47 8.07
CA ASN A 186 -10.79 -9.54 8.61
C ASN A 186 -11.50 -9.13 9.90
N LYS A 187 -10.87 -8.31 10.74
CA LYS A 187 -11.52 -7.77 11.93
C LYS A 187 -12.71 -6.90 11.55
N ILE A 188 -12.54 -5.98 10.59
CA ILE A 188 -13.60 -5.09 10.09
C ILE A 188 -14.70 -5.89 9.38
N GLU A 189 -14.36 -6.93 8.58
CA GLU A 189 -15.34 -7.77 7.89
C GLU A 189 -16.30 -8.49 8.84
N ARG A 190 -15.91 -8.76 10.09
CA ARG A 190 -16.77 -9.40 11.11
C ARG A 190 -17.75 -8.45 11.79
N LEU A 191 -17.55 -7.12 11.67
CA LEU A 191 -18.41 -6.14 12.30
C LEU A 191 -19.71 -5.98 11.50
N ASN A 192 -20.81 -5.68 12.19
CA ASN A 192 -22.03 -5.19 11.54
C ASN A 192 -21.93 -3.68 11.35
N LEU A 193 -21.63 -3.26 10.12
CA LEU A 193 -21.43 -1.86 9.76
C LEU A 193 -22.59 -1.27 8.96
N LYS A 194 -23.61 -2.09 8.63
CA LYS A 194 -24.77 -1.62 7.87
C LYS A 194 -25.46 -0.47 8.61
N ASP A 195 -25.71 0.62 7.89
CA ASP A 195 -26.39 1.83 8.36
C ASP A 195 -25.66 2.56 9.52
N LYS A 196 -24.39 2.25 9.79
CA LYS A 196 -23.56 2.86 10.84
C LYS A 196 -22.82 4.09 10.35
N VAL A 197 -22.63 5.06 11.24
CA VAL A 197 -21.66 6.16 11.08
C VAL A 197 -20.34 5.71 11.68
N VAL A 198 -19.29 5.69 10.86
CA VAL A 198 -17.96 5.18 11.22
C VAL A 198 -16.94 6.31 11.18
N LEU A 199 -16.12 6.46 12.21
CA LEU A 199 -14.91 7.27 12.21
C LEU A 199 -13.69 6.38 12.00
N ASP A 200 -12.96 6.58 10.90
CA ASP A 200 -11.65 6.02 10.66
C ASP A 200 -10.62 7.07 11.08
N GLY A 201 -10.19 7.01 12.34
CA GLY A 201 -9.47 8.08 13.01
C GLY A 201 -7.97 8.17 12.67
N PHE A 202 -7.43 7.14 12.03
CA PHE A 202 -6.04 7.01 11.55
C PHE A 202 -6.08 6.43 10.15
N CYS A 203 -6.83 7.08 9.27
CA CYS A 203 -7.29 6.46 8.04
C CYS A 203 -6.17 6.18 7.02
N GLY A 204 -5.04 6.87 7.08
CA GLY A 204 -4.02 6.77 6.06
C GLY A 204 -4.63 7.00 4.67
N CYS A 205 -4.35 6.11 3.72
CA CYS A 205 -4.97 6.14 2.39
C CYS A 205 -6.38 5.51 2.33
N GLY A 206 -7.04 5.28 3.49
CA GLY A 206 -8.47 4.96 3.60
C GLY A 206 -8.87 3.49 3.53
N THR A 207 -7.93 2.56 3.63
CA THR A 207 -8.22 1.12 3.41
C THR A 207 -9.36 0.61 4.28
N LEU A 208 -9.34 0.88 5.60
CA LEU A 208 -10.33 0.34 6.54
C LEU A 208 -11.70 1.01 6.42
N GLY A 209 -11.73 2.34 6.27
CA GLY A 209 -12.97 3.09 6.03
C GLY A 209 -13.63 2.70 4.71
N MET A 210 -12.85 2.42 3.64
CA MET A 210 -13.38 1.91 2.38
C MET A 210 -13.99 0.50 2.54
N VAL A 211 -13.41 -0.35 3.40
CA VAL A 211 -14.04 -1.64 3.76
C VAL A 211 -15.37 -1.39 4.45
N ALA A 212 -15.46 -0.41 5.37
CA ALA A 212 -16.71 -0.06 6.03
C ALA A 212 -17.78 0.41 5.04
N LEU A 213 -17.42 1.27 4.06
CA LEU A 213 -18.33 1.67 2.98
C LEU A 213 -18.84 0.47 2.17
N LYS A 214 -17.95 -0.46 1.78
CA LYS A 214 -18.34 -1.70 1.06
C LYS A 214 -19.29 -2.58 1.89
N LYS A 215 -19.19 -2.53 3.23
CA LYS A 215 -20.09 -3.24 4.16
C LYS A 215 -21.42 -2.50 4.44
N GLY A 216 -21.67 -1.39 3.76
CA GLY A 216 -22.92 -0.65 3.86
C GLY A 216 -22.97 0.37 5.00
N ALA A 217 -21.83 0.87 5.47
CA ALA A 217 -21.81 2.01 6.38
C ALA A 217 -22.60 3.18 5.78
N LYS A 218 -23.43 3.84 6.62
CA LYS A 218 -24.24 5.00 6.22
C LYS A 218 -23.34 6.18 5.85
N LYS A 219 -22.33 6.44 6.67
CA LYS A 219 -21.31 7.49 6.47
C LYS A 219 -19.98 7.01 7.04
N VAL A 220 -18.87 7.37 6.41
CA VAL A 220 -17.52 7.20 6.95
C VAL A 220 -16.84 8.56 7.00
N ILE A 221 -16.33 8.90 8.18
CA ILE A 221 -15.51 10.07 8.43
C ILE A 221 -14.07 9.58 8.47
N PHE A 222 -13.27 10.06 7.55
CA PHE A 222 -11.85 9.76 7.47
C PHE A 222 -11.06 10.89 8.10
N SER A 223 -10.15 10.59 9.01
CA SER A 223 -9.27 11.59 9.61
C SER A 223 -7.84 11.09 9.63
N ASP A 224 -6.91 11.94 9.22
CA ASP A 224 -5.47 11.70 9.34
C ASP A 224 -4.73 13.03 9.48
N ILE A 225 -3.58 13.01 10.15
CA ILE A 225 -2.68 14.15 10.28
C ILE A 225 -1.84 14.36 9.01
N ASN A 226 -1.67 13.31 8.20
CA ASN A 226 -0.84 13.32 7.00
C ASN A 226 -1.64 13.74 5.77
N LYS A 227 -1.41 14.96 5.27
CA LYS A 227 -2.08 15.49 4.05
C LYS A 227 -1.86 14.62 2.81
N ILE A 228 -0.69 13.99 2.67
CA ILE A 228 -0.40 13.14 1.51
C ILE A 228 -1.27 11.88 1.57
N ALA A 229 -1.48 11.33 2.76
CA ALA A 229 -2.38 10.20 2.94
C ALA A 229 -3.82 10.54 2.54
N LEU A 230 -4.30 11.74 2.89
CA LEU A 230 -5.64 12.21 2.51
C LEU A 230 -5.77 12.48 1.01
N TYR A 231 -4.72 12.97 0.37
CA TYR A 231 -4.70 13.11 -1.09
C TYR A 231 -4.82 11.74 -1.79
N ASP A 232 -4.04 10.75 -1.32
CA ASP A 232 -4.14 9.37 -1.83
C ASP A 232 -5.52 8.75 -1.50
N LEU A 233 -6.13 9.09 -0.36
CA LEU A 233 -7.48 8.67 0.01
C LEU A 233 -8.54 9.16 -0.99
N GLU A 234 -8.52 10.45 -1.37
CA GLU A 234 -9.46 10.98 -2.36
C GLU A 234 -9.39 10.21 -3.69
N TYR A 235 -8.18 9.92 -4.16
CA TYR A 235 -7.96 9.10 -5.34
C TYR A 235 -8.54 7.68 -5.16
N ASN A 236 -8.29 7.06 -4.00
CA ASN A 236 -8.77 5.73 -3.69
C ASN A 236 -10.30 5.65 -3.59
N LEU A 237 -10.95 6.67 -3.05
CA LEU A 237 -12.41 6.76 -3.01
C LEU A 237 -13.00 6.78 -4.41
N LYS A 238 -12.43 7.61 -5.33
CA LYS A 238 -12.85 7.67 -6.74
C LYS A 238 -12.71 6.31 -7.45
N ILE A 239 -11.57 5.64 -7.29
CA ILE A 239 -11.34 4.32 -7.91
C ILE A 239 -12.31 3.26 -7.41
N ASN A 240 -12.66 3.27 -6.12
CA ASN A 240 -13.47 2.23 -5.51
C ASN A 240 -14.97 2.46 -5.62
N PHE A 241 -15.41 3.72 -5.74
CA PHE A 241 -16.82 4.09 -5.62
C PHE A 241 -17.33 5.06 -6.69
N GLY A 242 -16.45 5.62 -7.54
CA GLY A 242 -16.81 6.68 -8.49
C GLY A 242 -16.76 8.10 -7.87
N GLU A 243 -16.89 9.12 -8.71
CA GLU A 243 -16.89 10.53 -8.27
C GLU A 243 -18.12 10.85 -7.40
N GLU A 244 -19.24 10.18 -7.65
CA GLU A 244 -20.50 10.35 -6.93
C GLU A 244 -20.41 10.05 -5.42
N ILE A 245 -19.34 9.43 -4.95
CA ILE A 245 -19.12 9.17 -3.51
C ILE A 245 -19.07 10.47 -2.71
N PHE A 246 -18.60 11.57 -3.31
CA PHE A 246 -18.48 12.87 -2.66
C PHE A 246 -19.80 13.66 -2.68
N GLU A 247 -20.71 13.35 -3.60
CA GLU A 247 -21.95 14.10 -3.79
C GLU A 247 -23.07 13.63 -2.84
N ASN A 248 -23.05 12.37 -2.41
CA ASN A 248 -24.15 11.74 -1.66
C ASN A 248 -23.93 11.69 -0.13
N ASN A 249 -23.03 12.54 0.38
CA ASN A 249 -22.76 12.74 1.81
C ASN A 249 -22.36 11.47 2.58
N LYS A 250 -21.83 10.46 1.87
CA LYS A 250 -21.39 9.19 2.47
C LYS A 250 -19.98 9.25 3.04
N VAL A 251 -19.20 10.23 2.63
CA VAL A 251 -17.82 10.40 3.08
C VAL A 251 -17.59 11.82 3.57
N GLU A 252 -16.72 11.93 4.56
CA GLU A 252 -16.17 13.18 5.07
C GLU A 252 -14.68 12.99 5.24
N ILE A 253 -13.87 13.98 4.87
CA ILE A 253 -12.40 13.90 5.00
C ILE A 253 -11.93 15.07 5.85
N ILE A 254 -11.23 14.76 6.94
CA ILE A 254 -10.78 15.73 7.93
C ILE A 254 -9.26 15.64 8.07
N HIS A 255 -8.57 16.74 7.78
CA HIS A 255 -7.15 16.87 8.09
C HIS A 255 -6.98 17.36 9.52
N SER A 256 -6.68 16.46 10.45
CA SER A 256 -6.52 16.78 11.87
C SER A 256 -5.66 15.74 12.59
N ASP A 257 -4.97 16.16 13.67
CA ASP A 257 -4.55 15.22 14.68
C ASP A 257 -5.78 14.59 15.34
N PHE A 258 -5.77 13.28 15.56
CA PHE A 258 -6.87 12.56 16.18
C PHE A 258 -7.22 13.12 17.57
N MET A 259 -6.22 13.59 18.32
CA MET A 259 -6.43 14.16 19.64
C MET A 259 -7.17 15.51 19.62
N ASP A 260 -7.07 16.24 18.50
CA ASP A 260 -7.71 17.55 18.31
C ASP A 260 -9.13 17.44 17.74
N LEU A 261 -9.56 16.25 17.29
CA LEU A 261 -10.91 16.04 16.75
C LEU A 261 -11.99 16.48 17.76
N ASN A 262 -12.87 17.37 17.33
CA ASN A 262 -14.01 17.84 18.14
C ASN A 262 -15.22 18.14 17.24
N PHE A 263 -16.18 17.22 17.22
CA PHE A 263 -17.38 17.34 16.37
C PHE A 263 -18.39 18.37 16.90
N ASN A 264 -18.29 18.83 18.14
CA ASN A 264 -19.20 19.83 18.70
C ASN A 264 -19.06 21.22 18.06
N ASN A 265 -17.89 21.52 17.47
CA ASN A 265 -17.55 22.80 16.87
C ASN A 265 -17.43 22.72 15.34
N MET A 266 -17.82 21.61 14.72
CA MET A 266 -17.78 21.48 13.26
C MET A 266 -18.96 22.18 12.61
N PRO A 267 -18.79 22.73 11.38
CA PRO A 267 -19.90 23.28 10.60
C PRO A 267 -21.03 22.28 10.43
N SER A 268 -22.26 22.79 10.35
CA SER A 268 -23.47 21.95 10.30
C SER A 268 -23.56 21.08 9.04
N ASP A 269 -22.93 21.48 7.94
CA ASP A 269 -22.83 20.72 6.70
C ASP A 269 -21.95 19.48 6.84
N ILE A 270 -20.87 19.56 7.65
CA ILE A 270 -20.04 18.40 8.02
C ILE A 270 -20.82 17.44 8.93
N LEU A 271 -21.69 17.97 9.79
CA LEU A 271 -22.48 17.20 10.72
C LEU A 271 -23.73 16.54 10.09
N LEU A 272 -24.05 16.83 8.82
CA LEU A 272 -25.18 16.21 8.12
C LEU A 272 -25.06 14.69 8.16
N GLY A 273 -26.00 14.06 8.87
CA GLY A 273 -26.05 12.61 9.09
C GLY A 273 -25.22 12.08 10.28
N ILE A 274 -24.56 12.96 11.06
CA ILE A 274 -23.90 12.60 12.33
C ILE A 274 -24.86 12.87 13.52
N ASN A 275 -25.65 13.95 13.47
CA ASN A 275 -26.63 14.27 14.49
C ASN A 275 -27.89 13.39 14.29
N ASP A 276 -28.32 12.70 15.33
CA ASP A 276 -29.66 12.15 15.36
C ASP A 276 -30.68 13.27 15.72
N ILE A 277 -31.96 12.94 15.62
CA ILE A 277 -33.07 13.88 15.80
C ILE A 277 -33.06 14.59 17.19
N ASN A 278 -32.24 14.09 18.13
CA ASN A 278 -32.12 14.61 19.50
C ASN A 278 -30.83 15.48 19.71
N GLY A 279 -30.07 15.77 18.66
CA GLY A 279 -28.89 16.66 18.76
C GLY A 279 -27.65 16.04 19.44
N SER A 280 -27.64 14.73 19.70
CA SER A 280 -26.45 14.02 20.17
C SER A 280 -25.59 13.62 18.97
N ASN A 281 -24.31 13.99 18.99
CA ASN A 281 -23.32 13.52 18.01
C ASN A 281 -23.23 11.98 18.10
N SER A 282 -23.66 11.26 17.07
CA SER A 282 -23.68 9.80 17.11
C SER A 282 -22.78 9.18 16.05
N ILE A 283 -21.48 9.22 16.29
CA ILE A 283 -20.57 8.27 15.65
C ILE A 283 -20.83 6.92 16.32
N ASP A 284 -21.21 5.92 15.54
CA ASP A 284 -21.50 4.61 16.09
C ASP A 284 -20.22 3.86 16.43
N ILE A 285 -19.20 3.91 15.55
CA ILE A 285 -17.96 3.13 15.69
C ILE A 285 -16.76 3.99 15.34
N CYS A 286 -15.71 3.95 16.17
CA CYS A 286 -14.42 4.54 15.86
C CYS A 286 -13.36 3.44 15.66
N PHE A 287 -12.67 3.46 14.52
CA PHE A 287 -11.48 2.65 14.29
C PHE A 287 -10.24 3.39 14.79
N VAL A 288 -9.42 2.70 15.58
CA VAL A 288 -8.15 3.20 16.10
C VAL A 288 -7.05 2.26 15.62
N ASP A 289 -6.38 2.63 14.52
CA ASP A 289 -5.28 1.89 13.92
C ASP A 289 -3.95 2.58 14.19
N LEU A 290 -3.26 2.16 15.25
CA LEU A 290 -2.02 2.75 15.71
C LEU A 290 -0.80 2.01 15.18
N PHE A 291 0.32 2.73 15.06
CA PHE A 291 1.61 2.08 14.85
C PHE A 291 1.99 1.23 16.09
N PRO A 292 2.71 0.10 15.89
CA PRO A 292 3.01 -0.86 16.98
C PRO A 292 3.70 -0.29 18.22
N ASN A 293 4.37 0.86 18.10
CA ASN A 293 5.12 1.49 19.19
C ASN A 293 4.33 2.58 19.92
N MET A 294 3.08 2.81 19.57
CA MET A 294 2.24 3.83 20.21
C MET A 294 1.43 3.21 21.35
N ALA A 295 1.48 3.82 22.53
CA ALA A 295 0.64 3.44 23.66
C ALA A 295 -0.82 3.81 23.37
N PRO A 296 -1.77 2.85 23.40
CA PRO A 296 -3.13 3.08 22.92
C PRO A 296 -4.05 3.83 23.88
N GLU A 297 -3.71 3.92 25.17
CA GLU A 297 -4.62 4.31 26.24
C GLU A 297 -5.27 5.68 25.97
N LYS A 298 -4.47 6.72 25.73
CA LYS A 298 -4.96 8.08 25.48
C LYS A 298 -5.85 8.17 24.23
N PHE A 299 -5.54 7.40 23.19
CA PHE A 299 -6.32 7.38 21.96
C PHE A 299 -7.65 6.64 22.15
N LEU A 300 -7.66 5.56 22.93
CA LEU A 300 -8.88 4.84 23.28
C LEU A 300 -9.80 5.68 24.18
N GLU A 301 -9.25 6.45 25.13
CA GLU A 301 -10.04 7.38 25.93
C GLU A 301 -10.67 8.49 25.08
N LYS A 302 -9.92 9.04 24.11
CA LYS A 302 -10.42 10.03 23.18
C LYS A 302 -11.52 9.43 22.28
N ALA A 303 -11.29 8.24 21.71
CA ALA A 303 -12.24 7.54 20.86
C ALA A 303 -13.58 7.28 21.56
N LYS A 304 -13.56 6.86 22.85
CA LYS A 304 -14.75 6.67 23.69
C LYS A 304 -15.56 7.95 23.92
N LYS A 305 -14.94 9.12 23.82
CA LYS A 305 -15.64 10.42 23.88
C LYS A 305 -16.28 10.81 22.55
N LEU A 306 -15.78 10.26 21.45
CA LEU A 306 -16.23 10.58 20.09
C LEU A 306 -17.26 9.58 19.56
N SER A 307 -17.31 8.35 20.04
CA SER A 307 -18.13 7.27 19.48
C SER A 307 -18.74 6.37 20.55
N LYS A 308 -19.80 5.63 20.18
CA LYS A 308 -20.46 4.62 21.06
C LYS A 308 -19.56 3.41 21.27
N ASP A 309 -18.94 2.91 20.18
CA ASP A 309 -18.07 1.75 20.20
C ASP A 309 -16.66 2.11 19.65
N VAL A 310 -15.64 1.47 20.18
CA VAL A 310 -14.23 1.67 19.76
C VAL A 310 -13.62 0.33 19.35
N ILE A 311 -13.03 0.29 18.18
CA ILE A 311 -12.33 -0.88 17.63
C ILE A 311 -10.85 -0.54 17.49
N LEU A 312 -10.03 -1.06 18.40
CA LEU A 312 -8.56 -1.04 18.25
C LEU A 312 -8.18 -2.05 17.17
N ILE A 313 -7.40 -1.63 16.19
CA ILE A 313 -7.01 -2.46 15.04
C ILE A 313 -5.61 -3.05 15.23
#